data_ecd6dfe03579dce04d3a997b3a60fbba
#
_entry.id   ecd6dfe03579dce04d3a997b3a60fbba
#
_cell.length_a   1.000
_cell.length_b   1.000
_cell.length_c   1.000
_cell.angle_alpha   90.00
_cell.angle_beta   90.00
_cell.angle_gamma   90.00
#
_symmetry.space_group_name_H-M   'P 1'
#
loop_
_entity.id
_entity.type
_entity.pdbx_description
1 polymer ?
#
loop_
_entity_poly.entity_id
_entity_poly.type
_entity_poly.pdbx_seq_one_letter_code
_entity_poly.pdbx_strand_id
1 'polypeptide(L)'
;MDHKRAVLFLPDDDSYEDSVSPLMLEAVVFCPILSWVSEKLLADGVQRFFVACGPKYAKEVLDCFPEGAQVTVSEQHEDLLQFVDCEEDVVVLPRLVLPLEEAGEGYVYAAPGAVLKEAWAQAPNHNVRKDDCVRGWIPVYGTHTIQEVELLLRDRIVEKHKKNGVRFLDPSAVYIDPRVEIGAGTMVLPGTILRGRTRIGRNCTIGPNAMVRDCTVGDGTEINASQANESTIGSRTHVGPFAYIRPGCTIGDEIKVGDFVEVKNSTLGNGTKISHLTYVGDSDVGERVNFGCGTVTTNYDGFRKYRCTIG
;
A
#
# COMPACT_ATOMS: atom_id res chain seq x y z
N MET A 1 23.48 10.36 8.17
CA MET A 1 24.11 10.86 6.93
C MET A 1 23.03 11.63 6.19
N ASP A 2 23.31 12.91 5.86
CA ASP A 2 22.28 13.77 5.24
C ASP A 2 22.34 13.65 3.70
N HIS A 3 22.03 12.46 3.19
CA HIS A 3 21.92 12.28 1.74
C HIS A 3 20.56 12.79 1.28
N LYS A 4 20.54 13.85 0.48
CA LYS A 4 19.28 14.45 -0.01
C LYS A 4 18.87 13.96 -1.39
N ARG A 5 19.77 13.28 -2.10
CA ARG A 5 19.55 12.79 -3.46
C ARG A 5 19.81 11.31 -3.59
N ALA A 6 19.02 10.63 -4.45
CA ALA A 6 19.27 9.25 -4.84
C ALA A 6 19.10 9.06 -6.34
N VAL A 7 19.93 8.18 -6.91
CA VAL A 7 19.84 7.70 -8.28
C VAL A 7 19.51 6.21 -8.25
N LEU A 8 18.43 5.83 -8.93
CA LEU A 8 17.97 4.47 -9.07
C LEU A 8 18.15 4.05 -10.54
N PHE A 9 18.99 3.03 -10.76
CA PHE A 9 19.09 2.37 -12.07
C PHE A 9 18.17 1.16 -12.05
N LEU A 10 17.15 1.22 -12.87
CA LEU A 10 16.19 0.12 -13.03
C LEU A 10 16.45 -0.49 -14.39
N PRO A 11 16.96 -1.75 -14.42
CA PRO A 11 17.22 -2.42 -15.69
C PRO A 11 15.90 -2.55 -16.46
N ASP A 12 16.00 -2.40 -17.78
CA ASP A 12 14.92 -2.78 -18.69
C ASP A 12 14.75 -4.30 -18.58
N ASP A 13 13.62 -4.69 -18.02
CA ASP A 13 13.29 -6.09 -17.71
C ASP A 13 12.71 -6.86 -18.91
N ASP A 14 12.88 -6.36 -20.13
CA ASP A 14 12.55 -7.11 -21.35
C ASP A 14 13.32 -8.44 -21.46
N SER A 15 14.27 -8.69 -20.53
CA SER A 15 15.03 -9.94 -20.45
C SER A 15 14.34 -11.07 -19.66
N TYR A 16 13.23 -10.82 -18.98
CA TYR A 16 12.46 -11.83 -18.25
C TYR A 16 11.23 -12.23 -19.07
N GLU A 17 11.38 -13.28 -19.87
CA GLU A 17 10.34 -13.79 -20.79
C GLU A 17 8.99 -14.12 -20.13
N ASP A 18 8.91 -14.20 -18.79
CA ASP A 18 7.73 -14.58 -18.04
C ASP A 18 7.10 -13.44 -17.20
N SER A 19 7.63 -12.22 -17.20
CA SER A 19 7.06 -11.13 -16.39
C SER A 19 6.09 -10.28 -17.20
N VAL A 20 4.86 -10.16 -16.69
CA VAL A 20 3.79 -9.30 -17.28
C VAL A 20 4.08 -7.81 -17.07
N SER A 21 4.88 -7.47 -16.07
CA SER A 21 5.30 -6.11 -15.72
C SER A 21 6.78 -6.05 -15.34
N PRO A 22 7.42 -4.87 -15.39
CA PRO A 22 8.78 -4.70 -14.90
C PRO A 22 8.92 -5.14 -13.45
N LEU A 23 10.02 -5.83 -13.14
CA LEU A 23 10.27 -6.38 -11.80
C LEU A 23 10.20 -5.31 -10.68
N MET A 24 10.56 -4.07 -10.98
CA MET A 24 10.44 -2.94 -10.04
C MET A 24 9.01 -2.60 -9.62
N LEU A 25 8.03 -2.94 -10.45
CA LEU A 25 6.60 -2.72 -10.22
C LEU A 25 5.92 -3.96 -9.66
N GLU A 26 6.61 -5.11 -9.59
CA GLU A 26 6.11 -6.31 -8.93
C GLU A 26 5.83 -6.04 -7.45
N ALA A 27 4.73 -6.60 -6.98
CA ALA A 27 4.28 -6.38 -5.61
C ALA A 27 4.90 -7.40 -4.65
N VAL A 28 5.45 -6.89 -3.56
CA VAL A 28 5.84 -7.68 -2.38
C VAL A 28 4.96 -7.26 -1.22
N VAL A 29 4.20 -8.20 -0.66
CA VAL A 29 3.18 -7.91 0.37
C VAL A 29 2.27 -6.74 -0.05
N PHE A 30 1.72 -6.83 -1.26
CA PHE A 30 0.80 -5.85 -1.87
C PHE A 30 1.38 -4.48 -2.25
N CYS A 31 2.67 -4.26 -2.06
CA CYS A 31 3.31 -2.98 -2.32
C CYS A 31 4.39 -3.16 -3.39
N PRO A 32 4.44 -2.34 -4.46
CA PRO A 32 5.50 -2.41 -5.46
C PRO A 32 6.89 -2.33 -4.83
N ILE A 33 7.86 -3.06 -5.37
CA ILE A 33 9.26 -3.03 -4.89
C ILE A 33 9.77 -1.59 -4.85
N LEU A 34 9.50 -0.81 -5.88
CA LEU A 34 9.93 0.57 -5.95
C LEU A 34 9.34 1.44 -4.84
N SER A 35 8.10 1.15 -4.39
CA SER A 35 7.51 1.86 -3.24
C SER A 35 8.23 1.53 -1.93
N TRP A 36 8.63 0.27 -1.71
CA TRP A 36 9.47 -0.09 -0.56
C TRP A 36 10.79 0.68 -0.55
N VAL A 37 11.40 0.80 -1.72
CA VAL A 37 12.67 1.53 -1.91
C VAL A 37 12.48 3.03 -1.64
N SER A 38 11.49 3.63 -2.25
CA SER A 38 11.23 5.08 -2.14
C SER A 38 10.87 5.50 -0.72
N GLU A 39 10.04 4.73 -0.02
CA GLU A 39 9.67 4.98 1.38
C GLU A 39 10.88 4.88 2.32
N LYS A 40 11.73 3.86 2.14
CA LYS A 40 12.96 3.70 2.93
C LYS A 40 13.92 4.87 2.73
N LEU A 41 14.18 5.25 1.48
CA LEU A 41 15.09 6.35 1.17
C LEU A 41 14.55 7.69 1.68
N LEU A 42 13.24 7.92 1.57
CA LEU A 42 12.60 9.12 2.13
C LEU A 42 12.74 9.16 3.66
N ALA A 43 12.53 8.04 4.35
CA ALA A 43 12.74 7.92 5.80
C ALA A 43 14.21 8.16 6.20
N ASP A 44 15.16 7.84 5.34
CA ASP A 44 16.60 8.10 5.51
C ASP A 44 16.99 9.55 5.16
N GLY A 45 16.04 10.42 4.78
CA GLY A 45 16.26 11.85 4.51
C GLY A 45 16.41 12.23 3.04
N VAL A 46 16.33 11.26 2.11
CA VAL A 46 16.37 11.55 0.67
C VAL A 46 15.08 12.25 0.23
N GLN A 47 15.19 13.34 -0.50
CA GLN A 47 14.05 14.13 -0.97
C GLN A 47 13.95 14.21 -2.49
N ARG A 48 15.09 14.04 -3.18
CA ARG A 48 15.19 14.16 -4.64
C ARG A 48 15.66 12.84 -5.24
N PHE A 49 14.93 12.38 -6.23
CA PHE A 49 15.14 11.08 -6.85
C PHE A 49 15.33 11.22 -8.36
N PHE A 50 16.30 10.53 -8.89
CA PHE A 50 16.43 10.28 -10.31
C PHE A 50 16.23 8.80 -10.57
N VAL A 51 15.28 8.47 -11.41
CA VAL A 51 15.01 7.08 -11.81
C VAL A 51 15.39 6.93 -13.28
N ALA A 52 16.46 6.20 -13.53
CA ALA A 52 16.89 5.85 -14.87
C ALA A 52 15.95 4.76 -15.43
N CYS A 53 14.96 5.17 -16.20
CA CYS A 53 13.91 4.30 -16.74
C CYS A 53 13.36 4.90 -18.03
N GLY A 54 13.00 4.05 -18.99
CA GLY A 54 12.33 4.45 -20.22
C GLY A 54 10.94 5.02 -19.98
N PRO A 55 10.40 5.81 -20.93
CA PRO A 55 9.15 6.57 -20.77
C PRO A 55 7.91 5.68 -20.66
N LYS A 56 7.98 4.44 -21.07
CA LYS A 56 6.87 3.48 -21.11
C LYS A 56 6.18 3.31 -19.76
N TYR A 57 6.95 3.29 -18.67
CA TYR A 57 6.47 3.06 -17.31
C TYR A 57 6.58 4.29 -16.40
N ALA A 58 6.82 5.46 -16.96
CA ALA A 58 7.11 6.67 -16.17
C ALA A 58 5.97 7.01 -15.20
N LYS A 59 4.71 6.82 -15.58
CA LYS A 59 3.57 7.09 -14.73
C LYS A 59 3.52 6.12 -13.55
N GLU A 60 3.60 4.83 -13.79
CA GLU A 60 3.58 3.78 -12.78
C GLU A 60 4.76 3.91 -11.81
N VAL A 61 5.93 4.32 -12.33
CA VAL A 61 7.10 4.64 -11.52
C VAL A 61 6.81 5.81 -10.59
N LEU A 62 6.25 6.90 -11.10
CA LEU A 62 5.91 8.08 -10.28
C LEU A 62 4.87 7.75 -9.21
N ASP A 63 3.91 6.89 -9.48
CA ASP A 63 2.88 6.44 -8.53
C ASP A 63 3.48 5.63 -7.35
N CYS A 64 4.71 5.13 -7.49
CA CYS A 64 5.44 4.42 -6.42
C CYS A 64 6.11 5.34 -5.40
N PHE A 65 6.12 6.66 -5.61
CA PHE A 65 6.76 7.59 -4.70
C PHE A 65 5.75 8.28 -3.77
N PRO A 66 6.11 8.47 -2.48
CA PRO A 66 5.26 9.19 -1.54
C PRO A 66 5.06 10.65 -1.94
N GLU A 67 3.96 11.23 -1.47
CA GLU A 67 3.65 12.64 -1.66
C GLU A 67 4.77 13.54 -1.07
N GLY A 68 5.23 14.52 -1.85
CA GLY A 68 6.33 15.41 -1.47
C GLY A 68 7.71 14.98 -1.98
N ALA A 69 7.89 13.78 -2.51
CA ALA A 69 9.13 13.38 -3.18
C ALA A 69 9.29 14.12 -4.53
N GLN A 70 10.49 14.64 -4.79
CA GLN A 70 10.83 15.26 -6.08
C GLN A 70 11.46 14.19 -6.98
N VAL A 71 10.72 13.72 -7.98
CA VAL A 71 11.14 12.60 -8.82
C VAL A 71 11.34 13.05 -10.27
N THR A 72 12.50 12.73 -10.82
CA THR A 72 12.80 12.84 -12.25
C THR A 72 12.91 11.43 -12.82
N VAL A 73 12.13 11.12 -13.83
CA VAL A 73 12.22 9.86 -14.58
C VAL A 73 12.76 10.17 -15.96
N SER A 74 13.92 9.64 -16.32
CA SER A 74 14.53 9.85 -17.63
C SER A 74 15.49 8.72 -17.97
N GLU A 75 15.60 8.40 -19.25
CA GLU A 75 16.64 7.53 -19.80
C GLU A 75 17.82 8.33 -20.42
N GLN A 76 17.71 9.66 -20.42
CA GLN A 76 18.71 10.51 -21.06
C GLN A 76 19.93 10.71 -20.15
N HIS A 77 21.10 10.47 -20.73
CA HIS A 77 22.36 10.56 -20.01
C HIS A 77 22.67 11.99 -19.51
N GLU A 78 22.29 12.99 -20.30
CA GLU A 78 22.46 14.41 -19.97
C GLU A 78 21.67 14.79 -18.71
N ASP A 79 20.44 14.28 -18.57
CA ASP A 79 19.58 14.54 -17.40
C ASP A 79 20.21 13.94 -16.14
N LEU A 80 20.77 12.73 -16.25
CA LEU A 80 21.49 12.08 -15.15
C LEU A 80 22.70 12.91 -14.71
N LEU A 81 23.54 13.36 -15.65
CA LEU A 81 24.73 14.17 -15.34
C LEU A 81 24.34 15.51 -14.71
N GLN A 82 23.25 16.12 -15.14
CA GLN A 82 22.71 17.34 -14.55
C GLN A 82 22.19 17.08 -13.12
N PHE A 83 21.55 15.95 -12.88
CA PHE A 83 21.01 15.60 -11.56
C PHE A 83 22.13 15.39 -10.53
N VAL A 84 23.23 14.74 -10.90
CA VAL A 84 24.37 14.49 -10.00
C VAL A 84 25.36 15.65 -9.92
N ASP A 85 25.16 16.73 -10.67
CA ASP A 85 25.97 17.95 -10.58
C ASP A 85 25.68 18.70 -9.28
N CYS A 86 26.22 18.23 -8.18
CA CYS A 86 26.06 18.78 -6.84
C CYS A 86 27.26 18.47 -5.95
N GLU A 87 27.40 19.23 -4.87
CA GLU A 87 28.44 19.01 -3.84
C GLU A 87 28.07 17.93 -2.82
N GLU A 88 26.76 17.59 -2.74
CA GLU A 88 26.21 16.64 -1.78
C GLU A 88 26.54 15.19 -2.17
N ASP A 89 26.53 14.30 -1.18
CA ASP A 89 26.59 12.86 -1.44
C ASP A 89 25.27 12.39 -2.02
N VAL A 90 25.36 11.56 -3.04
CA VAL A 90 24.22 10.95 -3.74
C VAL A 90 24.21 9.46 -3.45
N VAL A 91 23.07 8.94 -3.00
CA VAL A 91 22.84 7.51 -2.83
C VAL A 91 22.60 6.88 -4.19
N VAL A 92 23.30 5.84 -4.52
CA VAL A 92 23.20 5.14 -5.80
C VAL A 92 22.73 3.72 -5.60
N LEU A 93 21.62 3.38 -6.27
CA LEU A 93 21.09 2.05 -6.38
C LEU A 93 21.36 1.53 -7.79
N PRO A 94 22.47 0.78 -7.98
CA PRO A 94 22.90 0.36 -9.31
C PRO A 94 22.07 -0.78 -9.90
N ARG A 95 21.16 -1.34 -9.11
CA ARG A 95 20.26 -2.42 -9.47
C ARG A 95 19.02 -2.41 -8.57
N LEU A 96 18.04 -3.21 -8.92
CA LEU A 96 16.86 -3.40 -8.10
C LEU A 96 17.22 -4.05 -6.75
N VAL A 97 16.78 -3.46 -5.67
CA VAL A 97 17.02 -3.89 -4.30
C VAL A 97 15.74 -3.75 -3.46
N LEU A 98 15.65 -4.52 -2.38
CA LEU A 98 14.63 -4.39 -1.34
C LEU A 98 15.29 -4.02 -0.02
N PRO A 99 14.68 -3.18 0.82
CA PRO A 99 15.19 -2.86 2.13
C PRO A 99 15.06 -4.08 3.06
N LEU A 100 16.19 -4.53 3.61
CA LEU A 100 16.25 -5.63 4.56
C LEU A 100 17.37 -5.36 5.57
N GLU A 101 17.03 -4.91 6.79
CA GLU A 101 18.00 -4.45 7.81
C GLU A 101 19.07 -5.48 8.18
N GLU A 102 18.75 -6.78 8.14
CA GLU A 102 19.67 -7.87 8.41
C GLU A 102 20.62 -8.18 7.24
N ALA A 103 20.38 -7.59 6.05
CA ALA A 103 21.26 -7.82 4.91
C ALA A 103 22.63 -7.17 5.12
N GLY A 104 23.69 -7.98 5.02
CA GLY A 104 25.02 -7.63 5.52
C GLY A 104 25.82 -6.69 4.64
N GLU A 105 25.91 -6.89 3.33
CA GLU A 105 26.83 -6.14 2.47
C GLU A 105 26.13 -5.30 1.41
N GLY A 106 26.71 -4.11 1.13
CA GLY A 106 26.09 -3.05 0.38
C GLY A 106 26.03 -3.32 -1.13
N TYR A 107 24.81 -3.41 -1.61
CA TYR A 107 24.48 -3.28 -3.03
C TYR A 107 24.15 -1.83 -3.40
N VAL A 108 24.07 -0.97 -2.39
CA VAL A 108 23.79 0.45 -2.47
C VAL A 108 25.01 1.19 -1.94
N TYR A 109 25.41 2.25 -2.58
CA TYR A 109 26.55 3.07 -2.15
C TYR A 109 26.21 4.56 -2.20
N ALA A 110 27.01 5.37 -1.51
CA ALA A 110 26.92 6.83 -1.58
C ALA A 110 28.25 7.41 -2.06
N ALA A 111 28.19 8.46 -2.86
CA ALA A 111 29.38 9.15 -3.34
C ALA A 111 29.07 10.65 -3.62
N PRO A 112 30.07 11.56 -3.48
CA PRO A 112 29.91 12.95 -3.87
C PRO A 112 29.44 13.09 -5.32
N GLY A 113 28.48 13.96 -5.57
CA GLY A 113 27.90 14.15 -6.89
C GLY A 113 28.94 14.52 -7.96
N ALA A 114 29.92 15.32 -7.61
CA ALA A 114 31.03 15.68 -8.51
C ALA A 114 31.85 14.46 -8.95
N VAL A 115 32.09 13.50 -8.04
CA VAL A 115 32.80 12.24 -8.33
C VAL A 115 31.96 11.36 -9.26
N LEU A 116 30.66 11.28 -9.01
CA LEU A 116 29.72 10.54 -9.87
C LEU A 116 29.65 11.14 -11.26
N LYS A 117 29.58 12.47 -11.36
CA LYS A 117 29.53 13.20 -12.63
C LYS A 117 30.77 12.91 -13.48
N GLU A 118 31.96 12.96 -12.88
CA GLU A 118 33.22 12.64 -13.57
C GLU A 118 33.28 11.19 -14.00
N ALA A 119 32.92 10.25 -13.10
CA ALA A 119 32.94 8.82 -13.39
C ALA A 119 31.93 8.42 -14.48
N TRP A 120 30.77 9.06 -14.50
CA TRP A 120 29.69 8.74 -15.42
C TRP A 120 29.70 9.56 -16.72
N ALA A 121 30.58 10.54 -16.86
CA ALA A 121 30.71 11.31 -18.10
C ALA A 121 30.95 10.43 -19.34
N GLN A 122 31.60 9.28 -19.17
CA GLN A 122 31.89 8.33 -20.25
C GLN A 122 30.96 7.12 -20.26
N ALA A 123 30.51 6.63 -19.10
CA ALA A 123 29.60 5.49 -18.98
C ALA A 123 28.86 5.53 -17.66
N PRO A 124 27.52 5.67 -17.67
CA PRO A 124 26.72 5.57 -16.46
C PRO A 124 26.86 4.16 -15.86
N ASN A 125 26.83 4.10 -14.52
CA ASN A 125 26.83 2.85 -13.77
C ASN A 125 28.17 2.09 -13.65
N HIS A 126 29.30 2.70 -14.00
CA HIS A 126 30.61 2.10 -13.72
C HIS A 126 31.07 2.35 -12.27
N ASN A 127 31.52 1.28 -11.64
CA ASN A 127 32.10 1.13 -10.30
C ASN A 127 32.75 2.39 -9.73
N VAL A 128 31.99 3.14 -8.97
CA VAL A 128 32.52 4.09 -8.01
C VAL A 128 32.77 3.32 -6.71
N ARG A 129 33.85 3.60 -6.03
CA ARG A 129 34.45 2.88 -4.91
C ARG A 129 33.46 2.16 -3.98
N LYS A 130 33.74 0.87 -3.70
CA LYS A 130 33.01 0.01 -2.77
C LYS A 130 33.12 0.40 -1.28
N ASP A 131 33.81 1.48 -0.96
CA ASP A 131 34.17 1.80 0.42
C ASP A 131 33.05 2.45 1.23
N ASP A 132 32.01 3.01 0.56
CA ASP A 132 30.86 3.69 1.19
C ASP A 132 29.56 2.92 0.99
N CYS A 133 29.57 1.61 1.19
CA CYS A 133 28.39 0.77 1.06
C CYS A 133 27.36 1.04 2.15
N VAL A 134 26.14 1.32 1.73
CA VAL A 134 24.98 1.45 2.61
C VAL A 134 24.42 0.05 2.89
N ARG A 135 24.32 -0.33 4.18
CA ARG A 135 23.77 -1.61 4.60
C ARG A 135 22.24 -1.60 4.60
N GLY A 136 21.65 -2.77 4.67
CA GLY A 136 20.21 -2.90 4.84
C GLY A 136 19.45 -3.08 3.53
N TRP A 137 20.10 -3.62 2.49
CA TRP A 137 19.53 -3.85 1.18
C TRP A 137 19.87 -5.25 0.66
N ILE A 138 18.87 -5.92 0.07
CA ILE A 138 19.04 -7.20 -0.64
C ILE A 138 18.78 -7.00 -2.13
N PRO A 139 19.64 -7.51 -3.02
CA PRO A 139 19.40 -7.42 -4.46
C PRO A 139 18.25 -8.32 -4.88
N VAL A 140 17.45 -7.86 -5.84
CA VAL A 140 16.35 -8.62 -6.44
C VAL A 140 16.81 -9.07 -7.82
N TYR A 141 16.89 -10.39 -8.03
CA TYR A 141 17.31 -10.99 -9.29
C TYR A 141 16.16 -11.61 -10.10
N GLY A 142 14.97 -11.72 -9.50
CA GLY A 142 13.80 -12.32 -10.11
C GLY A 142 12.71 -12.61 -9.07
N THR A 143 11.63 -13.20 -9.52
CA THR A 143 10.47 -13.52 -8.67
C THR A 143 10.81 -14.48 -7.53
N HIS A 144 11.80 -15.37 -7.69
CA HIS A 144 12.24 -16.25 -6.61
C HIS A 144 12.80 -15.49 -5.42
N THR A 145 13.56 -14.41 -5.65
CA THR A 145 14.08 -13.56 -4.56
C THR A 145 12.92 -12.88 -3.82
N ILE A 146 11.88 -12.47 -4.54
CA ILE A 146 10.66 -11.91 -3.95
C ILE A 146 10.01 -12.92 -3.01
N GLN A 147 9.82 -14.17 -3.45
CA GLN A 147 9.22 -15.23 -2.63
C GLN A 147 10.02 -15.52 -1.36
N GLU A 148 11.36 -15.51 -1.44
CA GLU A 148 12.23 -15.74 -0.29
C GLU A 148 12.08 -14.65 0.78
N VAL A 149 11.91 -13.39 0.39
CA VAL A 149 11.84 -12.26 1.33
C VAL A 149 10.41 -11.90 1.74
N GLU A 150 9.40 -12.35 1.02
CA GLU A 150 8.01 -11.93 1.26
C GLU A 150 7.52 -12.30 2.67
N LEU A 151 7.84 -13.49 3.14
CA LEU A 151 7.48 -13.91 4.50
C LEU A 151 8.21 -13.09 5.57
N LEU A 152 9.48 -12.76 5.33
CA LEU A 152 10.25 -11.92 6.26
C LEU A 152 9.66 -10.51 6.35
N LEU A 153 9.28 -9.91 5.21
CA LEU A 153 8.68 -8.58 5.17
C LEU A 153 7.28 -8.59 5.79
N ARG A 154 6.47 -9.63 5.54
CA ARG A 154 5.19 -9.83 6.22
C ARG A 154 5.37 -9.86 7.74
N ASP A 155 6.30 -10.66 8.23
CA ASP A 155 6.53 -10.81 9.67
C ASP A 155 6.99 -9.48 10.30
N ARG A 156 7.78 -8.67 9.60
CA ARG A 156 8.16 -7.32 10.06
C ARG A 156 6.98 -6.37 10.17
N ILE A 157 6.08 -6.39 9.18
CA ILE A 157 4.87 -5.58 9.23
C ILE A 157 4.04 -5.96 10.46
N VAL A 158 3.86 -7.25 10.69
CA VAL A 158 3.15 -7.75 11.88
C VAL A 158 3.84 -7.31 13.17
N GLU A 159 5.17 -7.46 13.27
CA GLU A 159 5.92 -7.04 14.47
C GLU A 159 5.86 -5.52 14.71
N LYS A 160 5.88 -4.71 13.65
CA LYS A 160 5.64 -3.26 13.75
C LYS A 160 4.29 -2.96 14.42
N HIS A 161 3.22 -3.63 13.97
CA HIS A 161 1.89 -3.43 14.55
C HIS A 161 1.78 -3.97 15.97
N LYS A 162 2.41 -5.10 16.30
CA LYS A 162 2.47 -5.61 17.68
C LYS A 162 3.13 -4.63 18.64
N LYS A 163 4.25 -4.01 18.22
CA LYS A 163 4.91 -2.95 19.00
C LYS A 163 4.01 -1.74 19.25
N ASN A 164 3.08 -1.47 18.34
CA ASN A 164 2.08 -0.40 18.42
C ASN A 164 0.81 -0.81 19.20
N GLY A 165 0.82 -1.98 19.87
CA GLY A 165 -0.28 -2.43 20.72
C GLY A 165 -1.41 -3.15 19.99
N VAL A 166 -1.19 -3.60 18.76
CA VAL A 166 -2.13 -4.47 18.02
C VAL A 166 -1.91 -5.93 18.43
N ARG A 167 -2.99 -6.67 18.58
CA ARG A 167 -2.97 -8.09 18.92
C ARG A 167 -3.31 -8.95 17.71
N PHE A 168 -2.62 -10.06 17.57
CA PHE A 168 -2.86 -11.06 16.53
C PHE A 168 -3.13 -12.41 17.18
N LEU A 169 -4.20 -13.09 16.79
CA LEU A 169 -4.46 -14.44 17.27
C LEU A 169 -3.51 -15.44 16.61
N ASP A 170 -3.29 -15.31 15.33
CA ASP A 170 -2.30 -16.06 14.56
C ASP A 170 -1.54 -15.08 13.62
N PRO A 171 -0.34 -14.63 14.00
CA PRO A 171 0.46 -13.72 13.19
C PRO A 171 0.83 -14.28 11.82
N SER A 172 0.93 -15.59 11.68
CA SER A 172 1.34 -16.24 10.44
C SER A 172 0.23 -16.31 9.39
N ALA A 173 -1.01 -16.16 9.80
CA ALA A 173 -2.20 -16.26 8.95
C ALA A 173 -2.80 -14.90 8.59
N VAL A 174 -2.01 -13.82 8.59
CA VAL A 174 -2.48 -12.48 8.23
C VAL A 174 -1.54 -11.84 7.20
N TYR A 175 -2.11 -11.04 6.29
CA TYR A 175 -1.37 -10.29 5.29
C TYR A 175 -1.78 -8.83 5.34
N ILE A 176 -0.80 -7.94 5.56
CA ILE A 176 -1.04 -6.52 5.78
C ILE A 176 -0.10 -5.73 4.88
N ASP A 177 -0.65 -4.86 4.06
CA ASP A 177 0.12 -3.90 3.25
C ASP A 177 0.92 -2.97 4.19
N PRO A 178 2.18 -2.66 3.91
CA PRO A 178 3.02 -1.83 4.77
C PRO A 178 2.46 -0.43 5.05
N ARG A 179 1.57 0.07 4.17
CA ARG A 179 0.91 1.38 4.28
C ARG A 179 -0.33 1.38 5.18
N VAL A 180 -0.76 0.21 5.65
CA VAL A 180 -1.91 0.08 6.56
C VAL A 180 -1.55 0.61 7.94
N GLU A 181 -2.48 1.33 8.54
CA GLU A 181 -2.40 1.83 9.91
C GLU A 181 -3.44 1.11 10.78
N ILE A 182 -3.05 0.65 11.97
CA ILE A 182 -3.95 -0.05 12.90
C ILE A 182 -3.78 0.56 14.29
N GLY A 183 -4.89 0.99 14.88
CA GLY A 183 -4.95 1.56 16.22
C GLY A 183 -4.72 0.52 17.33
N ALA A 184 -4.14 0.97 18.43
CA ALA A 184 -3.83 0.14 19.58
C ALA A 184 -5.10 -0.51 20.18
N GLY A 185 -4.92 -1.70 20.75
CA GLY A 185 -6.01 -2.50 21.33
C GLY A 185 -6.82 -3.30 20.31
N THR A 186 -6.59 -3.06 19.02
CA THR A 186 -7.25 -3.83 17.95
C THR A 186 -6.75 -5.26 17.90
N MET A 187 -7.69 -6.20 17.70
CA MET A 187 -7.42 -7.62 17.49
C MET A 187 -7.58 -7.98 16.03
N VAL A 188 -6.56 -8.60 15.44
CA VAL A 188 -6.60 -9.14 14.07
C VAL A 188 -6.65 -10.67 14.14
N LEU A 189 -7.65 -11.24 13.49
CA LEU A 189 -7.92 -12.67 13.47
C LEU A 189 -7.40 -13.35 12.21
N PRO A 190 -7.20 -14.68 12.22
CA PRO A 190 -6.63 -15.42 11.09
C PRO A 190 -7.38 -15.22 9.77
N GLY A 191 -6.66 -15.31 8.65
CA GLY A 191 -7.21 -15.14 7.31
C GLY A 191 -7.51 -13.70 6.92
N THR A 192 -7.16 -12.73 7.78
CA THR A 192 -7.40 -11.32 7.50
C THR A 192 -6.37 -10.78 6.50
N ILE A 193 -6.87 -10.03 5.51
CA ILE A 193 -6.08 -9.34 4.49
C ILE A 193 -6.41 -7.85 4.53
N LEU A 194 -5.42 -7.01 4.86
CA LEU A 194 -5.56 -5.55 4.87
C LEU A 194 -4.68 -4.95 3.77
N ARG A 195 -5.28 -4.15 2.88
CA ARG A 195 -4.58 -3.65 1.69
C ARG A 195 -4.70 -2.15 1.51
N GLY A 196 -3.78 -1.60 0.72
CA GLY A 196 -3.77 -0.20 0.31
C GLY A 196 -3.56 0.73 1.49
N ARG A 197 -4.16 1.92 1.45
CA ARG A 197 -4.06 2.93 2.52
C ARG A 197 -5.17 2.78 3.57
N THR A 198 -5.46 1.54 3.97
CA THR A 198 -6.47 1.24 4.98
C THR A 198 -6.05 1.75 6.37
N ARG A 199 -6.97 2.41 7.06
CA ARG A 199 -6.81 2.87 8.45
C ARG A 199 -7.86 2.22 9.33
N ILE A 200 -7.40 1.44 10.31
CA ILE A 200 -8.26 0.80 11.32
C ILE A 200 -8.11 1.55 12.64
N GLY A 201 -9.20 1.91 13.25
CA GLY A 201 -9.26 2.57 14.55
C GLY A 201 -8.77 1.70 15.71
N ARG A 202 -8.99 2.18 16.93
CA ARG A 202 -8.62 1.49 18.16
C ARG A 202 -9.69 0.50 18.60
N ASN A 203 -9.27 -0.53 19.34
CA ASN A 203 -10.15 -1.51 19.98
C ASN A 203 -11.11 -2.19 19.00
N CYS A 204 -10.72 -2.32 17.73
CA CYS A 204 -11.49 -3.03 16.71
C CYS A 204 -11.25 -4.55 16.79
N THR A 205 -12.14 -5.31 16.15
CA THR A 205 -11.93 -6.75 15.89
C THR A 205 -12.06 -6.97 14.39
N ILE A 206 -10.96 -7.37 13.74
CA ILE A 206 -10.91 -7.55 12.29
C ILE A 206 -10.64 -9.01 11.96
N GLY A 207 -11.54 -9.62 11.24
CA GLY A 207 -11.51 -11.05 10.92
C GLY A 207 -12.49 -11.88 11.76
N PRO A 208 -12.41 -13.25 11.64
CA PRO A 208 -11.54 -13.97 10.72
C PRO A 208 -11.94 -13.78 9.25
N ASN A 209 -11.02 -14.06 8.33
CA ASN A 209 -11.28 -14.04 6.88
C ASN A 209 -11.90 -12.71 6.37
N ALA A 210 -11.51 -11.58 6.95
CA ALA A 210 -11.91 -10.27 6.47
C ALA A 210 -10.92 -9.74 5.43
N MET A 211 -11.44 -9.10 4.37
CA MET A 211 -10.63 -8.39 3.40
C MET A 211 -11.04 -6.92 3.38
N VAL A 212 -10.12 -6.03 3.74
CA VAL A 212 -10.35 -4.58 3.80
C VAL A 212 -9.31 -3.87 2.96
N ARG A 213 -9.77 -3.05 2.01
CA ARG A 213 -8.89 -2.32 1.10
C ARG A 213 -9.30 -0.85 0.97
N ASP A 214 -8.33 0.05 1.16
CA ASP A 214 -8.51 1.51 1.01
C ASP A 214 -9.71 2.05 1.79
N CYS A 215 -9.88 1.56 3.03
CA CYS A 215 -10.97 1.96 3.92
C CYS A 215 -10.47 2.72 5.14
N THR A 216 -11.35 3.58 5.68
CA THR A 216 -11.20 4.14 7.01
C THR A 216 -12.23 3.51 7.93
N VAL A 217 -11.79 2.89 9.03
CA VAL A 217 -12.65 2.19 9.99
C VAL A 217 -12.51 2.85 11.37
N GLY A 218 -13.64 3.25 11.94
CA GLY A 218 -13.72 3.91 13.26
C GLY A 218 -13.48 2.95 14.43
N ASP A 219 -13.29 3.53 15.61
CA ASP A 219 -12.95 2.82 16.83
C ASP A 219 -14.04 1.83 17.28
N GLY A 220 -13.61 0.70 17.84
CA GLY A 220 -14.52 -0.32 18.40
C GLY A 220 -15.37 -1.06 17.37
N THR A 221 -15.02 -0.97 16.11
CA THR A 221 -15.77 -1.61 15.00
C THR A 221 -15.32 -3.05 14.81
N GLU A 222 -16.27 -3.91 14.47
CA GLU A 222 -16.06 -5.31 14.14
C GLU A 222 -16.32 -5.57 12.66
N ILE A 223 -15.37 -6.22 11.96
CA ILE A 223 -15.52 -6.68 10.59
C ILE A 223 -15.23 -8.18 10.56
N ASN A 224 -16.27 -8.98 10.40
CA ASN A 224 -16.20 -10.43 10.49
C ASN A 224 -16.47 -11.08 9.13
N ALA A 225 -15.56 -11.91 8.62
CA ALA A 225 -15.68 -12.72 7.41
C ALA A 225 -16.34 -11.96 6.23
N SER A 226 -15.92 -10.72 6.02
CA SER A 226 -16.58 -9.78 5.11
C SER A 226 -15.56 -9.01 4.28
N GLN A 227 -16.04 -8.38 3.20
CA GLN A 227 -15.22 -7.53 2.36
C GLN A 227 -15.65 -6.06 2.45
N ALA A 228 -14.68 -5.14 2.51
CA ALA A 228 -14.90 -3.71 2.43
C ALA A 228 -13.85 -3.05 1.55
N ASN A 229 -14.29 -2.25 0.61
CA ASN A 229 -13.41 -1.58 -0.35
C ASN A 229 -13.74 -0.08 -0.44
N GLU A 230 -12.70 0.78 -0.44
CA GLU A 230 -12.76 2.20 -0.79
C GLU A 230 -13.94 2.93 -0.12
N SER A 231 -14.06 2.76 1.20
CA SER A 231 -15.23 3.22 1.96
C SER A 231 -14.84 3.68 3.36
N THR A 232 -15.73 4.48 3.97
CA THR A 232 -15.63 4.86 5.37
C THR A 232 -16.63 4.08 6.19
N ILE A 233 -16.20 3.48 7.31
CA ILE A 233 -17.02 2.74 8.26
C ILE A 233 -16.81 3.39 9.63
N GLY A 234 -17.89 3.83 10.23
CA GLY A 234 -17.91 4.53 11.52
C GLY A 234 -17.53 3.64 12.71
N SER A 235 -17.63 4.23 13.88
CA SER A 235 -17.24 3.59 15.14
C SER A 235 -18.35 2.67 15.68
N ARG A 236 -17.95 1.64 16.46
CA ARG A 236 -18.89 0.71 17.12
C ARG A 236 -19.88 0.05 16.15
N THR A 237 -19.47 -0.07 14.90
CA THR A 237 -20.27 -0.66 13.81
C THR A 237 -19.89 -2.14 13.66
N HIS A 238 -20.87 -2.98 13.32
CA HIS A 238 -20.69 -4.40 13.08
C HIS A 238 -20.94 -4.72 11.62
N VAL A 239 -19.95 -5.31 10.94
CA VAL A 239 -20.02 -5.74 9.54
C VAL A 239 -19.82 -7.24 9.46
N GLY A 240 -20.79 -7.92 8.93
CA GLY A 240 -20.73 -9.36 8.69
C GLY A 240 -21.53 -10.25 9.64
N PRO A 241 -21.35 -11.56 9.50
CA PRO A 241 -20.47 -12.20 8.51
C PRO A 241 -21.02 -12.12 7.08
N PHE A 242 -20.16 -12.38 6.08
CA PHE A 242 -20.50 -12.50 4.67
C PHE A 242 -21.18 -11.24 4.08
N ALA A 243 -20.79 -10.06 4.55
CA ALA A 243 -21.22 -8.79 3.98
C ALA A 243 -20.22 -8.26 2.96
N TYR A 244 -20.70 -7.43 2.04
CA TYR A 244 -19.86 -6.73 1.10
C TYR A 244 -20.16 -5.23 1.08
N ILE A 245 -19.22 -4.43 1.60
CA ILE A 245 -19.22 -2.98 1.48
C ILE A 245 -18.42 -2.61 0.23
N ARG A 246 -19.12 -2.18 -0.81
CA ARG A 246 -18.54 -1.81 -2.10
C ARG A 246 -18.01 -0.38 -2.05
N PRO A 247 -17.18 0.02 -3.06
CA PRO A 247 -16.65 1.38 -3.14
C PRO A 247 -17.71 2.49 -3.04
N GLY A 248 -17.30 3.62 -2.44
CA GLY A 248 -18.11 4.82 -2.33
C GLY A 248 -19.16 4.78 -1.24
N CYS A 249 -18.99 3.93 -0.21
CA CYS A 249 -19.91 3.90 0.92
C CYS A 249 -19.41 4.76 2.08
N THR A 250 -20.35 5.44 2.74
CA THR A 250 -20.18 6.09 4.04
C THR A 250 -21.11 5.45 5.03
N ILE A 251 -20.58 4.59 5.88
CA ILE A 251 -21.31 3.87 6.93
C ILE A 251 -21.11 4.62 8.23
N GLY A 252 -22.17 5.07 8.88
CA GLY A 252 -22.11 5.81 10.14
C GLY A 252 -21.73 4.96 11.35
N ASP A 253 -21.93 5.53 12.53
CA ASP A 253 -21.65 4.89 13.80
C ASP A 253 -22.77 3.94 14.25
N GLU A 254 -22.42 2.92 15.03
CA GLU A 254 -23.37 2.00 15.69
C GLU A 254 -24.30 1.27 14.71
N ILE A 255 -23.84 1.07 13.49
CA ILE A 255 -24.58 0.39 12.43
C ILE A 255 -24.39 -1.12 12.53
N LYS A 256 -25.42 -1.86 12.14
CA LYS A 256 -25.32 -3.31 11.90
C LYS A 256 -25.54 -3.60 10.43
N VAL A 257 -24.48 -4.09 9.77
CA VAL A 257 -24.57 -4.70 8.43
C VAL A 257 -24.36 -6.20 8.63
N GLY A 258 -25.42 -6.99 8.50
CA GLY A 258 -25.38 -8.42 8.83
C GLY A 258 -25.08 -9.32 7.63
N ASP A 259 -25.53 -10.57 7.76
CA ASP A 259 -25.21 -11.64 6.83
C ASP A 259 -25.86 -11.46 5.45
N PHE A 260 -25.04 -11.70 4.41
CA PHE A 260 -25.45 -11.63 3.00
C PHE A 260 -26.02 -10.24 2.62
N VAL A 261 -25.46 -9.19 3.19
CA VAL A 261 -25.82 -7.81 2.87
C VAL A 261 -24.77 -7.21 1.94
N GLU A 262 -25.23 -6.59 0.87
CA GLU A 262 -24.40 -5.79 -0.03
C GLU A 262 -24.79 -4.32 0.05
N VAL A 263 -23.81 -3.44 0.30
CA VAL A 263 -23.98 -1.97 0.28
C VAL A 263 -23.08 -1.39 -0.80
N LYS A 264 -23.65 -0.54 -1.67
CA LYS A 264 -22.92 0.06 -2.78
C LYS A 264 -23.21 1.55 -2.90
N ASN A 265 -22.15 2.39 -2.97
CA ASN A 265 -22.28 3.82 -3.25
C ASN A 265 -23.41 4.50 -2.45
N SER A 266 -23.44 4.23 -1.14
CA SER A 266 -24.56 4.63 -0.27
C SER A 266 -24.06 5.25 1.03
N THR A 267 -24.87 6.14 1.59
CA THR A 267 -24.66 6.72 2.91
C THR A 267 -25.66 6.12 3.88
N LEU A 268 -25.20 5.57 5.00
CA LEU A 268 -26.06 5.04 6.06
C LEU A 268 -25.90 5.89 7.31
N GLY A 269 -27.00 6.44 7.80
CA GLY A 269 -27.06 7.21 9.04
C GLY A 269 -26.87 6.32 10.28
N ASN A 270 -26.45 6.95 11.38
CA ASN A 270 -26.09 6.27 12.63
C ASN A 270 -27.22 5.37 13.16
N GLY A 271 -26.83 4.25 13.75
CA GLY A 271 -27.76 3.30 14.38
C GLY A 271 -28.65 2.52 13.42
N THR A 272 -28.43 2.64 12.11
CA THR A 272 -29.20 1.89 11.09
C THR A 272 -28.84 0.41 11.13
N LYS A 273 -29.85 -0.45 10.89
CA LYS A 273 -29.71 -1.90 10.92
C LYS A 273 -30.14 -2.52 9.59
N ILE A 274 -29.23 -3.28 8.98
CA ILE A 274 -29.46 -4.05 7.76
C ILE A 274 -28.98 -5.47 8.09
N SER A 275 -29.89 -6.27 8.66
CA SER A 275 -29.44 -7.49 9.34
C SER A 275 -29.30 -8.70 8.43
N HIS A 276 -30.05 -8.81 7.32
CA HIS A 276 -30.09 -10.05 6.56
C HIS A 276 -30.44 -9.83 5.09
N LEU A 277 -29.77 -10.56 4.15
CA LEU A 277 -30.19 -10.78 2.76
C LEU A 277 -30.71 -9.51 2.06
N THR A 278 -29.94 -8.44 2.08
CA THR A 278 -30.40 -7.11 1.63
C THR A 278 -29.39 -6.48 0.67
N TYR A 279 -29.88 -5.84 -0.37
CA TYR A 279 -29.09 -4.97 -1.23
C TYR A 279 -29.50 -3.51 -1.05
N VAL A 280 -28.52 -2.67 -0.67
CA VAL A 280 -28.69 -1.22 -0.59
C VAL A 280 -27.71 -0.55 -1.55
N GLY A 281 -28.21 -0.07 -2.66
CA GLY A 281 -27.40 0.59 -3.69
C GLY A 281 -27.83 1.99 -4.01
N ASP A 282 -26.85 2.89 -4.22
CA ASP A 282 -27.04 4.27 -4.63
C ASP A 282 -28.11 4.99 -3.76
N SER A 283 -27.98 4.88 -2.42
CA SER A 283 -29.01 5.31 -1.47
C SER A 283 -28.46 6.24 -0.39
N ASP A 284 -29.29 7.18 0.06
CA ASP A 284 -29.08 7.97 1.26
C ASP A 284 -30.09 7.51 2.32
N VAL A 285 -29.59 6.84 3.35
CA VAL A 285 -30.39 6.25 4.42
C VAL A 285 -30.23 7.08 5.68
N GLY A 286 -31.33 7.45 6.29
CA GLY A 286 -31.38 8.20 7.55
C GLY A 286 -30.86 7.42 8.74
N GLU A 287 -30.97 8.00 9.91
CA GLU A 287 -30.56 7.38 11.18
C GLU A 287 -31.61 6.39 11.70
N ARG A 288 -31.13 5.35 12.40
CA ARG A 288 -31.95 4.35 13.09
C ARG A 288 -33.02 3.66 12.21
N VAL A 289 -32.75 3.62 10.91
CA VAL A 289 -33.58 2.86 9.95
C VAL A 289 -33.35 1.37 10.17
N ASN A 290 -34.42 0.59 10.11
CA ASN A 290 -34.32 -0.88 10.19
C ASN A 290 -34.88 -1.51 8.91
N PHE A 291 -34.01 -2.15 8.16
CA PHE A 291 -34.38 -2.86 6.93
C PHE A 291 -34.91 -4.26 7.25
N GLY A 292 -36.04 -4.59 6.63
CA GLY A 292 -36.58 -5.95 6.64
C GLY A 292 -35.70 -6.87 5.78
N CYS A 293 -35.71 -8.16 6.11
CA CYS A 293 -35.02 -9.18 5.34
C CYS A 293 -35.53 -9.23 3.87
N GLY A 294 -34.61 -9.39 2.92
CA GLY A 294 -34.94 -9.46 1.51
C GLY A 294 -35.23 -8.11 0.83
N THR A 295 -34.93 -7.00 1.50
CA THR A 295 -35.08 -5.67 0.89
C THR A 295 -34.06 -5.49 -0.23
N VAL A 296 -34.52 -4.98 -1.37
CA VAL A 296 -33.70 -4.61 -2.52
C VAL A 296 -34.05 -3.19 -2.95
N THR A 297 -33.10 -2.26 -2.87
CA THR A 297 -33.31 -0.92 -3.43
C THR A 297 -33.21 -1.00 -4.96
N THR A 298 -34.33 -0.71 -5.64
CA THR A 298 -34.39 -0.67 -7.11
C THR A 298 -34.14 0.74 -7.58
N ASN A 299 -32.98 0.98 -8.17
CA ASN A 299 -32.50 2.30 -8.53
C ASN A 299 -32.14 2.46 -10.01
N TYR A 300 -32.51 1.51 -10.85
CA TYR A 300 -32.21 1.49 -12.28
C TYR A 300 -33.45 1.17 -13.10
N ASP A 301 -33.80 2.06 -14.04
CA ASP A 301 -34.98 1.94 -14.90
C ASP A 301 -34.71 1.29 -16.27
N GLY A 302 -33.49 0.79 -16.47
CA GLY A 302 -33.02 0.27 -17.76
C GLY A 302 -32.19 1.28 -18.57
N PHE A 303 -32.25 2.58 -18.23
CA PHE A 303 -31.52 3.66 -18.90
C PHE A 303 -30.68 4.51 -17.96
N ARG A 304 -31.19 4.82 -16.74
CA ARG A 304 -30.55 5.71 -15.77
C ARG A 304 -30.60 5.10 -14.38
N LYS A 305 -29.58 5.47 -13.58
CA LYS A 305 -29.54 5.17 -12.15
C LYS A 305 -30.06 6.39 -11.37
N TYR A 306 -30.87 6.11 -10.40
CA TYR A 306 -31.44 7.12 -9.49
C TYR A 306 -30.97 6.84 -8.07
N ARG A 307 -30.77 7.89 -7.29
CA ARG A 307 -30.44 7.76 -5.88
C ARG A 307 -31.72 7.69 -5.06
N CYS A 308 -31.80 6.71 -4.16
CA CYS A 308 -32.94 6.55 -3.25
C CYS A 308 -32.70 7.30 -1.94
N THR A 309 -33.74 7.91 -1.37
CA THR A 309 -33.71 8.46 -0.02
C THR A 309 -34.65 7.65 0.85
N ILE A 310 -34.12 7.16 1.99
CA ILE A 310 -34.85 6.29 2.94
C ILE A 310 -34.68 6.91 4.33
N GLY A 311 -35.76 7.33 4.95
CA GLY A 311 -35.75 8.03 6.24
C GLY A 311 -36.58 7.37 7.31
#